data_f73e3fc430253e7fd88a4dde9a856543
#
_entry.id   f73e3fc430253e7fd88a4dde9a856543
#
_cell.length_a   1.000
_cell.length_b   1.000
_cell.length_c   1.000
_cell.angle_alpha   90.00
_cell.angle_beta   90.00
_cell.angle_gamma   90.00
#
_symmetry.space_group_name_H-M   'P 1'
#
loop_
_entity.id
_entity.type
_entity.pdbx_description
1 polymer ?
#
loop_
_entity_poly.entity_id
_entity_poly.type
_entity_poly.pdbx_seq_one_letter_code
_entity_poly.pdbx_strand_id
1 'polypeptide(L)'
;NGTVLFVGTKKQAQEAVSSQATRVNMPYVSERWLGGMLTNFQTVSKRVNRLKELEEMDFTDVHGSGLTKKELLLLEREKDKLNKQLGGIRNMNRTPSAMFVVDITKEALAVEEAHKLGIPVVAIVDTNADPDTVEYPIPANDDAIRGIELLTSLMADAVAEGLLERSGAVSYTHLRAHETV
;
A
#
# COMPACT_ATOMS: atom_id res chain seq x y z
N ASN A 1 3.96 -6.83 14.55
CA ASN A 1 4.30 -5.70 13.68
C ASN A 1 3.99 -5.97 12.20
N GLY A 2 2.78 -6.52 11.92
CA GLY A 2 2.32 -6.82 10.58
C GLY A 2 1.83 -5.60 9.82
N THR A 3 2.14 -5.53 8.54
CA THR A 3 1.68 -4.50 7.62
C THR A 3 0.95 -5.16 6.46
N VAL A 4 -0.19 -4.60 6.05
CA VAL A 4 -0.95 -5.05 4.88
C VAL A 4 -0.78 -4.02 3.77
N LEU A 5 -0.29 -4.46 2.62
CA LEU A 5 -0.17 -3.61 1.43
C LEU A 5 -1.43 -3.75 0.58
N PHE A 6 -2.08 -2.64 0.31
CA PHE A 6 -3.26 -2.57 -0.55
C PHE A 6 -2.83 -2.27 -1.98
N VAL A 7 -3.22 -3.09 -2.94
CA VAL A 7 -2.83 -2.94 -4.35
C VAL A 7 -4.07 -2.92 -5.23
N GLY A 8 -4.24 -1.85 -5.98
CA GLY A 8 -5.33 -1.71 -6.94
C GLY A 8 -5.05 -0.55 -7.89
N THR A 9 -4.51 -0.85 -9.06
CA THR A 9 -4.15 0.16 -10.07
C THR A 9 -5.24 0.39 -11.10
N LYS A 10 -6.25 -0.48 -11.09
CA LYS A 10 -7.43 -0.36 -11.92
C LYS A 10 -8.18 0.94 -11.59
N LYS A 11 -8.65 1.65 -12.60
CA LYS A 11 -9.32 2.95 -12.41
C LYS A 11 -10.46 2.89 -11.38
N GLN A 12 -11.22 1.80 -11.40
CA GLN A 12 -12.34 1.58 -10.48
C GLN A 12 -11.90 1.31 -9.03
N ALA A 13 -10.64 0.96 -8.81
CA ALA A 13 -10.10 0.56 -7.51
C ALA A 13 -9.18 1.62 -6.88
N GLN A 14 -8.64 2.53 -7.65
CA GLN A 14 -7.61 3.47 -7.20
C GLN A 14 -8.03 4.26 -5.97
N GLU A 15 -9.20 4.87 -6.00
CA GLU A 15 -9.69 5.69 -4.89
C GLU A 15 -10.00 4.84 -3.65
N ALA A 16 -10.67 3.71 -3.83
CA ALA A 16 -11.02 2.81 -2.73
C ALA A 16 -9.76 2.30 -2.02
N VAL A 17 -8.77 1.86 -2.78
CA VAL A 17 -7.50 1.36 -2.25
C VAL A 17 -6.76 2.45 -1.48
N SER A 18 -6.58 3.63 -2.07
CA SER A 18 -5.84 4.71 -1.42
C SER A 18 -6.56 5.25 -0.17
N SER A 19 -7.86 5.48 -0.24
CA SER A 19 -8.62 6.02 0.89
C SER A 19 -8.73 5.03 2.05
N GLN A 20 -8.99 3.77 1.77
CA GLN A 20 -9.16 2.77 2.83
C GLN A 20 -7.82 2.38 3.47
N ALA A 21 -6.76 2.28 2.70
CA ALA A 21 -5.42 2.05 3.25
C ALA A 21 -4.97 3.21 4.14
N THR A 22 -5.21 4.44 3.70
CA THR A 22 -4.90 5.64 4.48
C THR A 22 -5.69 5.69 5.78
N ARG A 23 -6.97 5.31 5.74
CA ARG A 23 -7.84 5.27 6.93
C ARG A 23 -7.27 4.39 8.05
N VAL A 24 -6.64 3.28 7.70
CA VAL A 24 -6.06 2.34 8.65
C VAL A 24 -4.54 2.43 8.73
N ASN A 25 -3.97 3.48 8.17
CA ASN A 25 -2.53 3.77 8.19
C ASN A 25 -1.68 2.64 7.61
N MET A 26 -2.14 2.08 6.49
CA MET A 26 -1.43 1.03 5.76
C MET A 26 -0.91 1.53 4.41
N PRO A 27 0.18 0.93 3.90
CA PRO A 27 0.71 1.29 2.59
C PRO A 27 -0.22 0.83 1.47
N TYR A 28 -0.15 1.50 0.32
CA TYR A 28 -0.94 1.17 -0.86
C TYR A 28 -0.19 1.48 -2.15
N VAL A 29 -0.59 0.81 -3.22
CA VAL A 29 -0.17 1.10 -4.60
C VAL A 29 -1.43 1.27 -5.44
N SER A 30 -1.70 2.47 -5.91
CA SER A 30 -2.90 2.82 -6.68
C SER A 30 -2.64 3.31 -8.09
N GLU A 31 -1.39 3.58 -8.46
CA GLU A 31 -1.05 4.11 -9.79
C GLU A 31 -0.48 3.05 -10.72
N ARG A 32 0.61 2.44 -10.33
CA ARG A 32 1.26 1.39 -11.12
C ARG A 32 2.15 0.56 -10.23
N TRP A 33 2.08 -0.76 -10.41
CA TRP A 33 3.06 -1.65 -9.80
C TRP A 33 4.36 -1.60 -10.59
N LEU A 34 5.42 -1.19 -9.95
CA LEU A 34 6.75 -1.20 -10.54
C LEU A 34 7.42 -2.54 -10.27
N GLY A 35 8.03 -3.14 -11.29
CA GLY A 35 8.76 -4.40 -11.12
C GLY A 35 9.81 -4.30 -10.02
N GLY A 36 9.80 -5.26 -9.10
CA GLY A 36 10.73 -5.29 -7.99
C GLY A 36 10.28 -4.54 -6.73
N MET A 37 9.04 -4.06 -6.66
CA MET A 37 8.56 -3.36 -5.45
C MET A 37 8.64 -4.20 -4.18
N LEU A 38 8.56 -5.50 -4.28
CA LEU A 38 8.76 -6.43 -3.18
C LEU A 38 10.11 -7.16 -3.29
N THR A 39 10.39 -7.75 -4.44
CA THR A 39 11.60 -8.57 -4.65
C THR A 39 12.88 -7.75 -4.70
N ASN A 40 12.80 -6.47 -5.05
CA ASN A 40 13.93 -5.53 -5.05
C ASN A 40 13.60 -4.29 -4.20
N PHE A 41 13.11 -4.54 -3.02
CA PHE A 41 12.64 -3.49 -2.09
C PHE A 41 13.73 -2.49 -1.72
N GLN A 42 14.99 -2.91 -1.67
CA GLN A 42 16.11 -1.99 -1.37
C GLN A 42 16.24 -0.88 -2.41
N THR A 43 16.09 -1.20 -3.69
CA THR A 43 16.12 -0.19 -4.76
C THR A 43 14.94 0.74 -4.67
N VAL A 44 13.75 0.22 -4.37
CA VAL A 44 12.54 1.02 -4.19
C VAL A 44 12.68 1.92 -2.97
N SER A 45 13.26 1.44 -1.87
CA SER A 45 13.55 2.25 -0.68
C SER A 45 14.45 3.45 -0.98
N LYS A 46 15.45 3.28 -1.83
CA LYS A 46 16.31 4.40 -2.27
C LYS A 46 15.51 5.46 -3.01
N ARG A 47 14.56 5.05 -3.86
CA ARG A 47 13.68 5.98 -4.57
C ARG A 47 12.73 6.69 -3.62
N VAL A 48 12.22 6.00 -2.60
CA VAL A 48 11.40 6.60 -1.54
C VAL A 48 12.21 7.62 -0.74
N ASN A 49 13.46 7.31 -0.42
CA ASN A 49 14.35 8.26 0.26
C ASN A 49 14.61 9.51 -0.61
N ARG A 50 14.77 9.32 -1.91
CA ARG A 50 14.88 10.44 -2.85
C ARG A 50 13.63 11.32 -2.84
N LEU A 51 12.45 10.71 -2.78
CA LEU A 51 11.19 11.46 -2.65
C LEU A 51 11.16 12.29 -1.36
N LYS A 52 11.58 11.72 -0.23
CA LYS A 52 11.65 12.44 1.05
C LYS A 52 12.63 13.61 1.01
N GLU A 53 13.79 13.43 0.38
CA GLU A 53 14.75 14.50 0.16
C GLU A 53 14.16 15.66 -0.64
N LEU A 54 13.46 15.34 -1.73
CA LEU A 54 12.81 16.33 -2.57
C LEU A 54 11.67 17.07 -1.86
N GLU A 55 10.94 16.38 -0.97
CA GLU A 55 9.89 17.00 -0.16
C GLU A 55 10.42 18.04 0.85
N GLU A 56 11.66 17.89 1.29
CA GLU A 56 12.32 18.85 2.19
C GLU A 56 12.84 20.10 1.48
N MET A 57 12.91 20.08 0.14
CA MET A 57 13.41 21.21 -0.65
C MET A 57 12.36 22.31 -0.81
N ASP A 58 12.81 23.55 -0.77
CA ASP A 58 12.00 24.72 -1.12
C ASP A 58 12.23 25.08 -2.60
N PHE A 59 11.23 24.82 -3.42
CA PHE A 59 11.27 25.08 -4.87
C PHE A 59 11.02 26.53 -5.25
N THR A 60 10.70 27.39 -4.27
CA THR A 60 10.48 28.83 -4.50
C THR A 60 11.74 29.67 -4.23
N ASP A 61 12.71 29.12 -3.51
CA ASP A 61 13.94 29.82 -3.14
C ASP A 61 15.04 29.58 -4.17
N VAL A 62 15.07 30.42 -5.22
CA VAL A 62 16.08 30.40 -6.27
C VAL A 62 17.44 30.88 -5.74
N HIS A 63 17.43 31.84 -4.84
CA HIS A 63 18.67 32.45 -4.34
C HIS A 63 19.39 31.61 -3.28
N GLY A 64 18.61 31.01 -2.35
CA GLY A 64 19.15 30.18 -1.28
C GLY A 64 19.60 28.80 -1.72
N SER A 65 18.96 28.25 -2.75
CA SER A 65 19.27 26.90 -3.25
C SER A 65 20.51 26.85 -4.18
N GLY A 66 20.89 28.00 -4.76
CA GLY A 66 21.92 28.04 -5.79
C GLY A 66 21.55 27.40 -7.12
N LEU A 67 20.28 27.07 -7.31
CA LEU A 67 19.75 26.42 -8.52
C LEU A 67 18.97 27.42 -9.38
N THR A 68 18.94 27.19 -10.69
CA THR A 68 18.12 28.00 -11.60
C THR A 68 16.64 27.62 -11.48
N LYS A 69 15.75 28.50 -11.95
CA LYS A 69 14.29 28.20 -12.01
C LYS A 69 14.00 26.93 -12.78
N LYS A 70 14.73 26.68 -13.87
CA LYS A 70 14.57 25.49 -14.71
C LYS A 70 14.93 24.23 -13.94
N GLU A 71 16.03 24.27 -13.19
CA GLU A 71 16.48 23.14 -12.38
C GLU A 71 15.49 22.85 -11.24
N LEU A 72 15.00 23.88 -10.57
CA LEU A 72 13.97 23.73 -9.54
C LEU A 72 12.67 23.14 -10.11
N LEU A 73 12.25 23.58 -11.30
CA LEU A 73 11.06 23.04 -11.96
C LEU A 73 11.21 21.56 -12.32
N LEU A 74 12.40 21.15 -12.79
CA LEU A 74 12.68 19.75 -13.08
C LEU A 74 12.66 18.89 -11.83
N LEU A 75 13.21 19.37 -10.73
CA LEU A 75 13.20 18.69 -9.42
C LEU A 75 11.77 18.58 -8.86
N GLU A 76 10.97 19.62 -8.99
CA GLU A 76 9.56 19.59 -8.59
C GLU A 76 8.76 18.56 -9.38
N ARG A 77 8.99 18.46 -10.68
CA ARG A 77 8.36 17.43 -11.54
C ARG A 77 8.81 16.02 -11.16
N GLU A 78 10.09 15.85 -10.82
CA GLU A 78 10.61 14.58 -10.30
C GLU A 78 9.91 14.21 -8.99
N LYS A 79 9.78 15.16 -8.07
CA LYS A 79 9.06 14.98 -6.81
C LYS A 79 7.61 14.53 -7.04
N ASP A 80 6.88 15.22 -7.92
CA ASP A 80 5.48 14.90 -8.21
C ASP A 80 5.35 13.51 -8.81
N LYS A 81 6.23 13.14 -9.72
CA LYS A 81 6.26 11.80 -10.32
C LYS A 81 6.53 10.72 -9.29
N LEU A 82 7.51 10.90 -8.43
CA LEU A 82 7.86 9.94 -7.38
C LEU A 82 6.72 9.84 -6.35
N ASN A 83 6.13 10.95 -5.96
CA ASN A 83 5.00 10.96 -5.04
C ASN A 83 3.80 10.21 -5.61
N LYS A 84 3.51 10.40 -6.88
CA LYS A 84 2.43 9.68 -7.56
C LYS A 84 2.67 8.17 -7.59
N GLN A 85 3.89 7.74 -7.88
CA GLN A 85 4.25 6.32 -7.99
C GLN A 85 4.50 5.63 -6.65
N LEU A 86 5.12 6.31 -5.70
CA LEU A 86 5.65 5.73 -4.46
C LEU A 86 5.09 6.36 -3.19
N GLY A 87 4.25 7.39 -3.30
CA GLY A 87 3.72 8.10 -2.13
C GLY A 87 2.95 7.19 -1.16
N GLY A 88 2.26 6.19 -1.68
CA GLY A 88 1.51 5.25 -0.86
C GLY A 88 2.38 4.31 -0.01
N ILE A 89 3.62 4.08 -0.40
CA ILE A 89 4.55 3.20 0.31
C ILE A 89 5.69 3.96 1.01
N ARG A 90 5.62 5.28 1.07
CA ARG A 90 6.68 6.13 1.62
C ARG A 90 7.08 5.79 3.07
N ASN A 91 6.15 5.29 3.86
CA ASN A 91 6.38 4.92 5.25
C ASN A 91 6.62 3.42 5.45
N MET A 92 6.69 2.64 4.38
CA MET A 92 6.95 1.21 4.42
C MET A 92 8.47 0.97 4.52
N ASN A 93 8.92 0.50 5.67
CA ASN A 93 10.36 0.29 5.94
C ASN A 93 10.84 -1.11 5.59
N ARG A 94 9.92 -2.03 5.38
CA ARG A 94 10.20 -3.44 5.06
C ARG A 94 9.05 -4.01 4.23
N THR A 95 9.25 -5.20 3.69
CA THR A 95 8.20 -5.89 2.94
C THR A 95 6.96 -6.15 3.82
N PRO A 96 5.74 -6.09 3.26
CA PRO A 96 4.53 -6.29 4.04
C PRO A 96 4.36 -7.74 4.50
N SER A 97 3.55 -7.94 5.54
CA SER A 97 3.21 -9.26 6.06
C SER A 97 2.10 -9.94 5.26
N ALA A 98 1.26 -9.16 4.60
CA ALA A 98 0.17 -9.63 3.75
C ALA A 98 -0.12 -8.58 2.68
N MET A 99 -0.82 -8.99 1.63
CA MET A 99 -1.18 -8.10 0.53
C MET A 99 -2.65 -8.28 0.17
N PHE A 100 -3.36 -7.18 -0.01
CA PHE A 100 -4.73 -7.16 -0.53
C PHE A 100 -4.71 -6.64 -1.97
N VAL A 101 -5.25 -7.40 -2.91
CA VAL A 101 -5.17 -7.10 -4.35
C VAL A 101 -6.56 -7.05 -4.97
N VAL A 102 -6.81 -6.04 -5.77
CA VAL A 102 -7.98 -5.94 -6.63
C VAL A 102 -7.56 -6.28 -8.06
N ASP A 103 -8.14 -7.32 -8.64
CA ASP A 103 -7.85 -7.82 -9.99
C ASP A 103 -6.45 -8.44 -10.12
N ILE A 104 -6.35 -9.73 -9.80
CA ILE A 104 -5.10 -10.50 -9.88
C ILE A 104 -4.57 -10.67 -11.29
N THR A 105 -5.40 -10.52 -12.32
CA THR A 105 -4.96 -10.58 -13.72
C THR A 105 -4.15 -9.33 -14.08
N LYS A 106 -4.65 -8.17 -13.70
CA LYS A 106 -3.95 -6.90 -13.91
C LYS A 106 -2.71 -6.78 -13.03
N GLU A 107 -2.80 -7.25 -11.79
CA GLU A 107 -1.74 -7.19 -10.80
C GLU A 107 -0.92 -8.49 -10.73
N ALA A 108 -0.82 -9.23 -11.82
CA ALA A 108 -0.14 -10.52 -11.88
C ALA A 108 1.32 -10.44 -11.39
N LEU A 109 2.03 -9.35 -11.74
CA LEU A 109 3.41 -9.13 -11.30
C LEU A 109 3.50 -8.97 -9.79
N ALA A 110 2.59 -8.22 -9.18
CA ALA A 110 2.55 -8.03 -7.73
C ALA A 110 2.29 -9.35 -7.00
N VAL A 111 1.36 -10.14 -7.49
CA VAL A 111 1.04 -11.48 -6.94
C VAL A 111 2.24 -12.42 -7.05
N GLU A 112 2.91 -12.43 -8.20
CA GLU A 112 4.11 -13.24 -8.43
C GLU A 112 5.23 -12.86 -7.45
N GLU A 113 5.49 -11.57 -7.26
CA GLU A 113 6.51 -11.10 -6.32
C GLU A 113 6.16 -11.47 -4.87
N ALA A 114 4.89 -11.37 -4.49
CA ALA A 114 4.42 -11.78 -3.17
C ALA A 114 4.66 -13.28 -2.94
N HIS A 115 4.38 -14.12 -3.93
CA HIS A 115 4.65 -15.56 -3.86
C HIS A 115 6.12 -15.87 -3.67
N LYS A 116 6.99 -15.19 -4.39
CA LYS A 116 8.45 -15.36 -4.26
C LYS A 116 8.95 -15.08 -2.85
N LEU A 117 8.31 -14.17 -2.14
CA LEU A 117 8.67 -13.79 -0.77
C LEU A 117 7.86 -14.49 0.32
N GLY A 118 6.95 -15.39 -0.08
CA GLY A 118 6.08 -16.07 0.88
C GLY A 118 5.06 -15.16 1.56
N ILE A 119 4.68 -14.07 0.91
CA ILE A 119 3.69 -13.13 1.44
C ILE A 119 2.29 -13.59 1.04
N PRO A 120 1.38 -13.86 2.00
CA PRO A 120 0.02 -14.27 1.68
C PRO A 120 -0.76 -13.15 1.01
N VAL A 121 -1.58 -13.52 0.01
CA VAL A 121 -2.38 -12.59 -0.78
C VAL A 121 -3.86 -12.85 -0.55
N VAL A 122 -4.59 -11.80 -0.17
CA VAL A 122 -6.06 -11.74 -0.17
C VAL A 122 -6.47 -10.94 -1.39
N ALA A 123 -7.31 -11.48 -2.24
CA ALA A 123 -7.63 -10.82 -3.50
C ALA A 123 -9.10 -10.91 -3.86
N ILE A 124 -9.62 -9.85 -4.46
CA ILE A 124 -10.91 -9.88 -5.16
C ILE A 124 -10.68 -10.57 -6.50
N VAL A 125 -11.35 -11.69 -6.71
CA VAL A 125 -11.18 -12.55 -7.89
C VAL A 125 -12.49 -12.67 -8.65
N ASP A 126 -12.49 -12.23 -9.91
CA ASP A 126 -13.62 -12.39 -10.80
C ASP A 126 -13.55 -13.75 -11.52
N THR A 127 -14.62 -14.12 -12.22
CA THR A 127 -14.77 -15.41 -12.91
C THR A 127 -13.73 -15.68 -13.99
N ASN A 128 -13.11 -14.64 -14.53
CA ASN A 128 -12.07 -14.73 -15.57
C ASN A 128 -10.66 -14.98 -15.05
N ALA A 129 -10.51 -15.11 -13.75
CA ALA A 129 -9.20 -15.29 -13.11
C ALA A 129 -9.16 -16.61 -12.32
N ASP A 130 -7.96 -17.15 -12.14
CA ASP A 130 -7.74 -18.38 -11.41
C ASP A 130 -7.63 -18.11 -9.90
N PRO A 131 -8.62 -18.54 -9.10
CA PRO A 131 -8.62 -18.32 -7.66
C PRO A 131 -7.49 -19.08 -6.94
N ASP A 132 -6.93 -20.11 -7.54
CA ASP A 132 -5.87 -20.91 -6.95
C ASP A 132 -4.50 -20.21 -6.93
N THR A 133 -4.40 -19.06 -7.59
CA THR A 133 -3.15 -18.26 -7.60
C THR A 133 -2.95 -17.45 -6.33
N VAL A 134 -3.95 -17.36 -5.46
CA VAL A 134 -3.87 -16.60 -4.20
C VAL A 134 -4.33 -17.46 -3.02
N GLU A 135 -3.86 -17.14 -1.82
CA GLU A 135 -4.19 -17.90 -0.60
C GLU A 135 -5.64 -17.67 -0.17
N TYR A 136 -6.13 -16.45 -0.30
CA TYR A 136 -7.48 -16.06 0.15
C TYR A 136 -8.25 -15.35 -0.96
N PRO A 137 -8.84 -16.09 -1.91
CA PRO A 137 -9.67 -15.48 -2.95
C PRO A 137 -11.03 -15.04 -2.41
N ILE A 138 -11.45 -13.83 -2.77
CA ILE A 138 -12.79 -13.31 -2.50
C ILE A 138 -13.53 -13.25 -3.84
N PRO A 139 -14.47 -14.16 -4.11
CA PRO A 139 -15.18 -14.15 -5.38
C PRO A 139 -16.12 -12.95 -5.46
N ALA A 140 -15.86 -12.05 -6.40
CA ALA A 140 -16.67 -10.87 -6.62
C ALA A 140 -16.33 -10.23 -7.97
N ASN A 141 -17.20 -9.34 -8.44
CA ASN A 141 -16.97 -8.55 -9.64
C ASN A 141 -15.92 -7.48 -9.37
N ASP A 142 -14.77 -7.56 -10.02
CA ASP A 142 -13.66 -6.63 -9.85
C ASP A 142 -13.75 -5.38 -10.76
N ASP A 143 -14.85 -5.20 -11.49
CA ASP A 143 -15.13 -4.02 -12.32
C ASP A 143 -16.19 -3.09 -11.71
N ALA A 144 -16.94 -3.55 -10.71
CA ALA A 144 -17.97 -2.76 -10.05
C ALA A 144 -17.40 -1.87 -8.95
N ILE A 145 -17.42 -0.56 -9.16
CA ILE A 145 -16.87 0.44 -8.22
C ILE A 145 -17.41 0.24 -6.80
N ARG A 146 -18.73 0.10 -6.65
CA ARG A 146 -19.37 -0.07 -5.34
C ARG A 146 -18.99 -1.36 -4.65
N GLY A 147 -18.87 -2.45 -5.40
CA GLY A 147 -18.43 -3.73 -4.87
C GLY A 147 -16.98 -3.69 -4.40
N ILE A 148 -16.12 -3.06 -5.16
CA ILE A 148 -14.71 -2.85 -4.80
C ILE A 148 -14.61 -1.99 -3.54
N GLU A 149 -15.33 -0.88 -3.48
CA GLU A 149 -15.35 0.02 -2.30
C GLU A 149 -15.81 -0.72 -1.05
N LEU A 150 -16.89 -1.50 -1.15
CA LEU A 150 -17.41 -2.27 -0.03
C LEU A 150 -16.39 -3.30 0.47
N LEU A 151 -15.84 -4.11 -0.41
CA LEU A 151 -14.89 -5.16 -0.04
C LEU A 151 -13.58 -4.59 0.48
N THR A 152 -13.09 -3.50 -0.12
CA THR A 152 -11.88 -2.81 0.36
C THR A 152 -12.12 -2.20 1.73
N SER A 153 -13.28 -1.61 1.96
CA SER A 153 -13.71 -1.09 3.26
C SER A 153 -13.77 -2.19 4.33
N LEU A 154 -14.35 -3.35 3.99
CA LEU A 154 -14.40 -4.50 4.89
C LEU A 154 -13.00 -5.03 5.22
N MET A 155 -12.11 -5.06 4.25
CA MET A 155 -10.71 -5.43 4.48
C MET A 155 -10.01 -4.44 5.40
N ALA A 156 -10.23 -3.14 5.20
CA ALA A 156 -9.68 -2.11 6.08
C ALA A 156 -10.25 -2.22 7.50
N ASP A 157 -11.55 -2.52 7.64
CA ASP A 157 -12.16 -2.78 8.94
C ASP A 157 -11.51 -3.97 9.65
N ALA A 158 -11.24 -5.05 8.92
CA ALA A 158 -10.55 -6.23 9.46
C ALA A 158 -9.12 -5.89 9.91
N VAL A 159 -8.40 -5.07 9.15
CA VAL A 159 -7.07 -4.58 9.52
C VAL A 159 -7.15 -3.71 10.78
N ALA A 160 -8.10 -2.79 10.85
CA ALA A 160 -8.32 -1.93 12.01
C ALA A 160 -8.65 -2.76 13.26
N GLU A 161 -9.50 -3.77 13.14
CA GLU A 161 -9.85 -4.69 14.20
C GLU A 161 -8.63 -5.48 14.69
N GLY A 162 -7.79 -5.99 13.78
CA GLY A 162 -6.54 -6.65 14.12
C GLY A 162 -5.55 -5.74 14.86
N LEU A 163 -5.48 -4.47 14.47
CA LEU A 163 -4.66 -3.47 15.18
C LEU A 163 -5.20 -3.19 16.59
N LEU A 164 -6.53 -3.10 16.73
CA LEU A 164 -7.19 -2.92 18.02
C LEU A 164 -7.01 -4.14 18.92
N GLU A 165 -7.16 -5.35 18.40
CA GLU A 165 -6.92 -6.59 19.16
C GLU A 165 -5.48 -6.64 19.68
N ARG A 166 -4.52 -6.20 18.89
CA ARG A 166 -3.12 -6.16 19.29
C ARG A 166 -2.86 -5.14 20.40
N SER A 167 -3.48 -3.98 20.32
CA SER A 167 -3.48 -2.98 21.41
C SER A 167 -4.33 -3.44 22.59
N GLY A 168 -5.49 -4.01 22.31
CA GLY A 168 -6.44 -4.54 23.27
C GLY A 168 -5.97 -5.79 23.98
N ALA A 169 -5.14 -6.64 23.35
CA ALA A 169 -4.55 -7.82 23.98
C ALA A 169 -3.63 -7.45 25.15
N VAL A 170 -2.87 -6.37 25.01
CA VAL A 170 -2.05 -5.84 26.12
C VAL A 170 -2.95 -5.28 27.21
N SER A 171 -3.96 -4.52 26.85
CA SER A 171 -4.96 -3.94 27.76
C SER A 171 -5.81 -5.02 28.43
N TYR A 172 -6.22 -6.02 27.68
CA TYR A 172 -7.04 -7.15 28.17
C TYR A 172 -6.26 -8.06 29.08
N THR A 173 -5.00 -8.28 28.87
CA THR A 173 -4.11 -9.02 29.74
C THR A 173 -3.97 -8.30 31.09
N HIS A 174 -3.90 -6.98 31.08
CA HIS A 174 -3.89 -6.16 32.30
C HIS A 174 -5.21 -6.26 33.09
N LEU A 175 -6.35 -6.16 32.40
CA LEU A 175 -7.67 -6.26 33.01
C LEU A 175 -7.93 -7.65 33.59
N ARG A 176 -7.52 -8.72 32.92
CA ARG A 176 -7.64 -10.09 33.42
C ARG A 176 -6.77 -10.34 34.65
N ALA A 177 -5.60 -9.73 34.70
CA ALA A 177 -4.75 -9.81 35.88
C ALA A 177 -5.38 -9.12 37.11
N HIS A 178 -6.23 -8.12 36.92
CA HIS A 178 -7.00 -7.46 37.95
C HIS A 178 -8.27 -8.22 38.38
N GLU A 179 -8.90 -8.94 37.44
CA GLU A 179 -10.13 -9.72 37.72
C GLU A 179 -9.88 -11.05 38.40
N THR A 180 -8.68 -11.58 38.36
CA THR A 180 -8.30 -12.86 38.97
C THR A 180 -7.78 -12.71 40.40
N VAL A 181 -7.84 -11.54 40.95
CA VAL A 181 -7.59 -11.26 42.35
C VAL A 181 -8.93 -11.09 43.06
#